data_843b6124e33d8a20a3462b5290f6d649
#
_entry.id   843b6124e33d8a20a3462b5290f6d649
#
_cell.length_a   1.000
_cell.length_b   1.000
_cell.length_c   1.000
_cell.angle_alpha   90.00
_cell.angle_beta   90.00
_cell.angle_gamma   90.00
#
_symmetry.space_group_name_H-M   'P 1'
#
loop_
_entity.id
_entity.type
_entity.pdbx_description
1 polymer ?
#
loop_
_entity_poly.entity_id
_entity_poly.type
_entity_poly.pdbx_seq_one_letter_code
_entity_poly.pdbx_strand_id
1 'polypeptide(L)'
;VGTRQAILAELSTAFSPTAVEVIDESAAHAGHAGNTGGGHFHVRMVAEAFRGKTAVQRHRMVYAALDAEMKAGAIHALSMELTAPGEAPDRP
;
A
#
# COMPACT_ATOMS: atom_id res chain seq x y z
N VAL A 1 3.70 13.75 11.17
CA VAL A 1 3.71 13.09 9.87
C VAL A 1 2.49 12.21 9.78
N GLY A 2 1.74 12.32 8.70
CA GLY A 2 0.53 11.53 8.52
C GLY A 2 0.83 10.08 8.14
N THR A 3 -0.18 9.23 8.32
CA THR A 3 -0.06 7.81 8.01
C THR A 3 0.31 7.59 6.53
N ARG A 4 -0.27 8.37 5.63
CA ARG A 4 0.05 8.25 4.20
C ARG A 4 1.55 8.44 3.96
N GLN A 5 2.14 9.45 4.60
CA GLN A 5 3.57 9.72 4.44
C GLN A 5 4.42 8.63 5.08
N ALA A 6 3.97 8.07 6.18
CA ALA A 6 4.67 6.95 6.81
C ALA A 6 4.67 5.73 5.91
N ILE A 7 3.53 5.42 5.29
CA ILE A 7 3.43 4.31 4.34
C ILE A 7 4.37 4.55 3.17
N LEU A 8 4.35 5.74 2.62
CA LEU A 8 5.20 6.08 1.48
C LEU A 8 6.68 5.91 1.82
N ALA A 9 7.09 6.38 3.00
CA ALA A 9 8.47 6.28 3.44
C ALA A 9 8.90 4.83 3.63
N GLU A 10 8.04 4.03 4.28
CA GLU A 10 8.34 2.61 4.51
C GLU A 10 8.49 1.84 3.21
N LEU A 11 7.58 2.07 2.27
CA LEU A 11 7.64 1.37 0.98
C LEU A 11 8.83 1.82 0.16
N SER A 12 9.16 3.10 0.20
CA SER A 12 10.32 3.62 -0.53
C SER A 12 11.60 3.01 0.00
N THR A 13 11.72 2.88 1.31
CA THR A 13 12.90 2.28 1.94
C THR A 13 12.98 0.78 1.65
N ALA A 14 11.86 0.08 1.76
CA ALA A 14 11.86 -1.38 1.66
C ALA A 14 12.07 -1.87 0.22
N PHE A 15 11.55 -1.15 -0.77
CA PHE A 15 11.51 -1.66 -2.14
C PHE A 15 12.31 -0.84 -3.14
N SER A 16 12.73 0.36 -2.80
CA SER A 16 13.39 1.26 -3.73
C SER A 16 12.64 1.30 -5.07
N PRO A 17 11.36 1.61 -5.05
CA PRO A 17 10.52 1.45 -6.25
C PRO A 17 10.90 2.44 -7.35
N THR A 18 10.64 2.03 -8.60
CA THR A 18 10.73 2.93 -9.74
C THR A 18 9.63 3.99 -9.67
N ALA A 19 8.45 3.59 -9.19
CA ALA A 19 7.34 4.51 -9.01
C ALA A 19 6.52 4.02 -7.83
N VAL A 20 6.00 4.95 -7.03
CA VAL A 20 5.13 4.61 -5.91
C VAL A 20 4.16 5.75 -5.68
N GLU A 21 2.92 5.38 -5.42
CA GLU A 21 1.86 6.33 -5.11
C GLU A 21 1.03 5.74 -3.98
N VAL A 22 0.74 6.55 -2.97
CA VAL A 22 -0.13 6.17 -1.87
C VAL A 22 -1.29 7.14 -1.85
N ILE A 23 -2.49 6.62 -2.04
CA ILE A 23 -3.70 7.42 -2.10
C ILE A 23 -4.48 7.21 -0.82
N ASP A 24 -4.75 8.29 -0.11
CA ASP A 24 -5.55 8.25 1.12
C ASP A 24 -7.02 8.35 0.73
N GLU A 25 -7.73 7.25 0.89
CA GLU A 25 -9.15 7.16 0.56
C GLU A 25 -10.04 7.30 1.79
N SER A 26 -9.45 7.67 2.92
CA SER A 26 -10.20 7.75 4.18
C SER A 26 -11.35 8.74 4.10
N ALA A 27 -11.19 9.82 3.35
CA ALA A 27 -12.23 10.84 3.22
C ALA A 27 -13.50 10.29 2.56
N ALA A 28 -13.37 9.28 1.71
CA ALA A 28 -14.53 8.68 1.06
C ALA A 28 -15.44 7.96 2.06
N HIS A 29 -14.91 7.65 3.24
CA HIS A 29 -15.63 6.94 4.28
C HIS A 29 -15.96 7.83 5.48
N ALA A 30 -15.64 9.11 5.39
CA ALA A 30 -15.89 10.04 6.48
C ALA A 30 -17.41 10.13 6.73
N GLY A 31 -17.77 10.14 7.99
CA GLY A 31 -19.16 10.25 8.37
C GLY A 31 -19.92 8.93 8.44
N HIS A 32 -19.32 7.83 8.04
CA HIS A 32 -19.96 6.53 8.18
C HIS A 32 -20.03 6.14 9.65
N ALA A 33 -21.18 5.71 10.10
CA ALA A 33 -21.33 5.21 11.45
C ALA A 33 -20.42 4.00 11.64
N GLY A 34 -19.76 3.94 12.77
CA GLY A 34 -18.88 2.83 13.08
C GLY A 34 -17.46 2.99 12.56
N ASN A 35 -17.16 4.08 11.88
CA ASN A 35 -15.78 4.36 11.49
C ASN A 35 -15.00 4.79 12.72
N THR A 36 -14.20 3.88 13.26
CA THR A 36 -13.55 4.06 14.55
C THR A 36 -12.08 4.46 14.42
N GLY A 37 -11.67 4.91 13.27
CA GLY A 37 -10.29 5.27 13.03
C GLY A 37 -9.62 4.29 12.10
N GLY A 38 -8.33 4.46 11.89
CA GLY A 38 -7.60 3.74 10.87
C GLY A 38 -7.95 4.28 9.50
N GLY A 39 -7.01 4.26 8.58
CA GLY A 39 -7.19 4.81 7.25
C GLY A 39 -7.49 3.75 6.22
N HIS A 40 -8.07 4.21 5.12
CA HIS A 40 -8.25 3.41 3.91
C HIS A 40 -7.26 3.94 2.88
N PHE A 41 -6.38 3.08 2.41
CA PHE A 41 -5.31 3.50 1.50
C PHE A 41 -5.26 2.61 0.27
N HIS A 42 -4.85 3.20 -0.83
CA HIS A 42 -4.57 2.47 -2.06
C HIS A 42 -3.13 2.72 -2.46
N VAL A 43 -2.37 1.65 -2.70
CA VAL A 43 -0.97 1.73 -3.07
C VAL A 43 -0.80 1.27 -4.51
N ARG A 44 -0.14 2.09 -5.32
CA ARG A 44 0.29 1.72 -6.66
C ARG A 44 1.80 1.79 -6.66
N MET A 45 2.46 0.68 -6.94
CA MET A 45 3.91 0.63 -6.86
C MET A 45 4.50 -0.22 -7.96
N VAL A 46 5.58 0.28 -8.53
CA VAL A 46 6.37 -0.44 -9.52
C VAL A 46 7.74 -0.66 -8.92
N ALA A 47 8.13 -1.92 -8.73
CA ALA A 47 9.41 -2.23 -8.12
C ALA A 47 9.99 -3.51 -8.69
N GLU A 48 11.30 -3.51 -8.90
CA GLU A 48 12.00 -4.67 -9.42
C GLU A 48 11.84 -5.87 -8.49
N ALA A 49 11.68 -5.63 -7.19
CA ALA A 49 11.53 -6.69 -6.20
C ALA A 49 10.32 -7.59 -6.48
N PHE A 50 9.34 -7.11 -7.26
CA PHE A 50 8.14 -7.88 -7.58
C PHE A 50 8.31 -8.80 -8.78
N ARG A 51 9.42 -8.69 -9.50
CA ARG A 51 9.61 -9.49 -10.71
C ARG A 51 9.62 -10.97 -10.35
N GLY A 52 8.85 -11.76 -11.09
CA GLY A 52 8.76 -13.18 -10.86
C GLY A 52 7.92 -13.60 -9.66
N LYS A 53 7.28 -12.65 -8.98
CA LYS A 53 6.45 -12.94 -7.81
C LYS A 53 4.98 -13.01 -8.20
N THR A 54 4.23 -13.87 -7.53
CA THR A 54 2.79 -13.94 -7.70
C THR A 54 2.13 -12.74 -7.03
N ALA A 55 0.86 -12.50 -7.34
CA ALA A 55 0.10 -11.44 -6.70
C ALA A 55 0.07 -11.61 -5.19
N VAL A 56 -0.14 -12.83 -4.72
CA VAL A 56 -0.16 -13.12 -3.28
C VAL A 56 1.19 -12.82 -2.64
N GLN A 57 2.27 -13.22 -3.30
CA GLN A 57 3.61 -12.95 -2.78
C GLN A 57 3.87 -11.46 -2.68
N ARG A 58 3.49 -10.70 -3.70
CA ARG A 58 3.68 -9.25 -3.70
C ARG A 58 2.91 -8.59 -2.57
N HIS A 59 1.66 -9.01 -2.35
CA HIS A 59 0.86 -8.47 -1.25
C HIS A 59 1.51 -8.78 0.09
N ARG A 60 2.00 -9.99 0.28
CA ARG A 60 2.65 -10.37 1.53
C ARG A 60 3.90 -9.55 1.79
N MET A 61 4.66 -9.24 0.72
CA MET A 61 5.86 -8.43 0.85
C MET A 61 5.50 -7.03 1.35
N VAL A 62 4.43 -6.44 0.82
CA VAL A 62 4.01 -5.12 1.24
C VAL A 62 3.48 -5.14 2.68
N TYR A 63 2.67 -6.14 3.02
CA TYR A 63 2.17 -6.24 4.39
C TYR A 63 3.31 -6.39 5.39
N ALA A 64 4.34 -7.14 5.05
CA ALA A 64 5.50 -7.28 5.93
C ALA A 64 6.21 -5.94 6.13
N ALA A 65 6.33 -5.15 5.07
CA ALA A 65 6.97 -3.84 5.16
C ALA A 65 6.15 -2.86 6.00
N LEU A 66 4.82 -3.01 6.00
CA LEU A 66 3.91 -2.12 6.72
C LEU A 66 3.43 -2.70 8.05
N ASP A 67 4.13 -3.71 8.56
CA ASP A 67 3.70 -4.44 9.75
C ASP A 67 3.45 -3.53 10.95
N ALA A 68 4.32 -2.55 11.17
CA ALA A 68 4.18 -1.63 12.30
C ALA A 68 2.90 -0.81 12.19
N GLU A 69 2.60 -0.28 10.99
CA GLU A 69 1.39 0.51 10.77
C GLU A 69 0.14 -0.35 10.89
N MET A 70 0.20 -1.59 10.41
CA MET A 70 -0.93 -2.50 10.52
C MET A 70 -1.23 -2.83 11.96
N LYS A 71 -0.20 -3.15 12.75
CA LYS A 71 -0.37 -3.49 14.16
C LYS A 71 -0.83 -2.30 15.00
N ALA A 72 -0.42 -1.11 14.62
CA ALA A 72 -0.82 0.10 15.34
C ALA A 72 -2.25 0.50 15.01
N GLY A 73 -2.90 -0.15 14.06
CA GLY A 73 -4.25 0.20 13.66
C GLY A 73 -4.34 1.44 12.79
N ALA A 74 -3.20 1.92 12.29
CA ALA A 74 -3.19 3.11 11.43
C ALA A 74 -3.77 2.82 10.05
N ILE A 75 -3.72 1.56 9.61
CA ILE A 75 -4.29 1.15 8.34
C ILE A 75 -5.45 0.20 8.61
N HIS A 76 -6.64 0.62 8.23
CA HIS A 76 -7.84 -0.19 8.40
C HIS A 76 -8.09 -1.07 7.17
N ALA A 77 -7.89 -0.51 6.00
CA ALA A 77 -8.06 -1.22 4.74
C ALA A 77 -6.98 -0.77 3.77
N LEU A 78 -6.46 -1.72 3.00
CA LEU A 78 -5.38 -1.46 2.07
C LEU A 78 -5.64 -2.22 0.78
N SER A 79 -5.71 -1.50 -0.34
CA SER A 79 -5.75 -2.10 -1.66
C SER A 79 -4.45 -1.76 -2.39
N MET A 80 -4.05 -2.61 -3.33
CA MET A 80 -2.74 -2.49 -3.94
C MET A 80 -2.75 -2.87 -5.41
N GLU A 81 -1.94 -2.15 -6.19
CA GLU A 81 -1.58 -2.52 -7.55
C GLU A 81 -0.05 -2.57 -7.58
N LEU A 82 0.50 -3.76 -7.70
CA LEU A 82 1.94 -3.99 -7.56
C LEU A 82 2.45 -4.66 -8.82
N THR A 83 3.39 -4.01 -9.49
CA THR A 83 3.96 -4.53 -10.74
C THR A 83 5.47 -4.39 -10.71
N ALA A 84 6.15 -5.19 -11.54
CA ALA A 84 7.57 -5.00 -11.81
C ALA A 84 7.72 -4.07 -13.01
N PRO A 85 8.88 -3.40 -13.15
CA PRO A 85 9.09 -2.53 -14.31
C PRO A 85 8.87 -3.29 -15.62
N GLY A 86 8.14 -2.66 -16.52
CA GLY A 86 7.85 -3.24 -17.83
C GLY A 86 6.63 -4.13 -17.89
N GLU A 87 6.04 -4.48 -16.74
CA GLU A 87 4.80 -5.25 -16.73
C GLU A 87 3.61 -4.35 -17.01
N ALA A 88 2.64 -4.91 -17.73
CA ALA A 88 1.38 -4.20 -17.89
C ALA A 88 0.60 -4.24 -16.57
N PRO A 89 -0.17 -3.18 -16.26
CA PRO A 89 -1.04 -3.25 -15.09
C PRO A 89 -2.01 -4.41 -15.21
N ASP A 90 -2.28 -5.07 -14.08
CA ASP A 90 -3.25 -6.18 -14.04
C ASP A 90 -4.64 -5.59 -13.96
N ARG A 91 -5.21 -5.31 -15.13
CA ARG A 91 -6.49 -4.63 -15.22
C ARG A 91 -7.35 -5.30 -16.27
N PRO A 92 -8.66 -5.38 -16.04
CA PRO A 92 -9.57 -5.83 -17.08
C PRO A 92 -9.56 -4.88 -18.25
#